data_1651f7ff0dce28f6284d6b5700a2618f
#
_entry.id   1651f7ff0dce28f6284d6b5700a2618f
#
_cell.length_a   1.000
_cell.length_b   1.000
_cell.length_c   1.000
_cell.angle_alpha   90.00
_cell.angle_beta   90.00
_cell.angle_gamma   90.00
#
_symmetry.space_group_name_H-M   'P 1'
#
loop_
_entity.id
_entity.type
_entity.pdbx_description
1 polymer ?
#
loop_
_entity_poly.entity_id
_entity_poly.type
_entity_poly.pdbx_seq_one_letter_code
_entity_poly.pdbx_strand_id
1 'polypeptide(L)'
;MISFIIPCYNEEKHIRECIRSIKSNIQYIQYEIIVVDNNCSDDTAKIANEEQVTVIEEKRKGVVFARQAGYENAKGDLIANIDADSKITKGWVWVALKQILNDDVIAVTGPLEYENSSSSLKLLTKIFYWAANISNKYVGVFLQGGNSMIKKSALDAVNGYDLNIAFYGEDTMTAKRIQHLGKIVFEPDLISISSPRRINEQGLVKTIWLYLINYLSVTFKGKSLTNDYKDHR
;
A
#
# COMPACT_ATOMS: atom_id res chain seq x y z
N MET A 1 0.47 -8.41 17.02
CA MET A 1 1.57 -8.68 16.07
C MET A 1 1.29 -7.96 14.76
N ILE A 2 2.34 -7.53 14.00
CA ILE A 2 2.19 -6.85 12.71
C ILE A 2 2.66 -7.79 11.60
N SER A 3 1.85 -7.98 10.55
CA SER A 3 2.25 -8.66 9.32
C SER A 3 2.45 -7.62 8.21
N PHE A 4 3.69 -7.45 7.76
CA PHE A 4 4.02 -6.62 6.60
C PHE A 4 3.84 -7.45 5.33
N ILE A 5 2.99 -6.98 4.42
CA ILE A 5 2.73 -7.62 3.14
C ILE A 5 3.38 -6.79 2.05
N ILE A 6 4.26 -7.42 1.27
CA ILE A 6 5.01 -6.79 0.18
C ILE A 6 4.69 -7.54 -1.11
N PRO A 7 3.72 -7.06 -1.91
CA PRO A 7 3.46 -7.63 -3.23
C PRO A 7 4.60 -7.29 -4.19
N CYS A 8 5.17 -8.30 -4.85
CA CYS A 8 6.31 -8.15 -5.74
C CYS A 8 6.02 -8.66 -7.14
N TYR A 9 6.44 -7.89 -8.14
CA TYR A 9 6.55 -8.32 -9.53
C TYR A 9 7.77 -7.64 -10.16
N ASN A 10 8.88 -8.39 -10.35
CA ASN A 10 10.15 -7.91 -10.91
C ASN A 10 10.72 -6.66 -10.19
N GLU A 11 11.06 -6.81 -8.91
CA GLU A 11 11.56 -5.74 -8.04
C GLU A 11 12.95 -6.03 -7.45
N GLU A 12 13.78 -6.80 -8.16
CA GLU A 12 15.13 -7.19 -7.71
C GLU A 12 16.00 -6.00 -7.24
N LYS A 13 15.79 -4.81 -7.85
CA LYS A 13 16.55 -3.59 -7.54
C LYS A 13 16.13 -2.93 -6.23
N HIS A 14 14.90 -3.18 -5.77
CA HIS A 14 14.28 -2.42 -4.66
C HIS A 14 13.96 -3.26 -3.44
N ILE A 15 13.58 -4.53 -3.62
CA ILE A 15 13.05 -5.38 -2.57
C ILE A 15 13.96 -5.48 -1.34
N ARG A 16 15.29 -5.52 -1.51
CA ARG A 16 16.25 -5.58 -0.41
C ARG A 16 16.16 -4.35 0.50
N GLU A 17 16.11 -3.16 -0.10
CA GLU A 17 16.03 -1.91 0.66
C GLU A 17 14.66 -1.75 1.32
N CYS A 18 13.59 -2.17 0.67
CA CYS A 18 12.25 -2.24 1.25
C CYS A 18 12.25 -3.06 2.54
N ILE A 19 12.70 -4.33 2.47
CA ILE A 19 12.75 -5.24 3.63
C ILE A 19 13.63 -4.65 4.75
N ARG A 20 14.81 -4.13 4.43
CA ARG A 20 15.72 -3.55 5.41
C ARG A 20 15.16 -2.30 6.07
N SER A 21 14.40 -1.47 5.34
CA SER A 21 13.73 -0.31 5.90
C SER A 21 12.72 -0.73 6.97
N ILE A 22 11.97 -1.81 6.76
CA ILE A 22 11.03 -2.36 7.72
C ILE A 22 11.79 -2.88 8.95
N LYS A 23 12.78 -3.75 8.77
CA LYS A 23 13.56 -4.33 9.87
C LYS A 23 14.21 -3.27 10.77
N SER A 24 14.71 -2.18 10.18
CA SER A 24 15.35 -1.08 10.91
C SER A 24 14.38 -0.21 11.71
N ASN A 25 13.09 -0.25 11.38
CA ASN A 25 12.04 0.54 12.03
C ASN A 25 11.37 -0.18 13.20
N ILE A 26 11.62 -1.48 13.38
CA ILE A 26 10.91 -2.27 14.37
C ILE A 26 11.85 -2.63 15.52
N GLN A 27 11.51 -2.14 16.71
CA GLN A 27 12.16 -2.54 17.96
C GLN A 27 11.07 -2.94 18.97
N TYR A 28 11.25 -4.09 19.63
CA TYR A 28 10.39 -4.58 20.72
C TYR A 28 8.93 -4.90 20.33
N ILE A 29 8.63 -5.03 19.03
CA ILE A 29 7.30 -5.38 18.53
C ILE A 29 7.38 -6.69 17.76
N GLN A 30 6.47 -7.62 18.01
CA GLN A 30 6.38 -8.84 17.23
C GLN A 30 5.87 -8.53 15.82
N TYR A 31 6.58 -9.03 14.82
CA TYR A 31 6.25 -8.83 13.41
C TYR A 31 6.67 -10.03 12.56
N GLU A 32 6.12 -10.08 11.38
CA GLU A 32 6.58 -10.89 10.26
C GLU A 32 6.58 -10.05 8.98
N ILE A 33 7.39 -10.47 8.00
CA ILE A 33 7.40 -9.89 6.67
C ILE A 33 7.07 -11.01 5.69
N ILE A 34 6.04 -10.79 4.88
CA ILE A 34 5.56 -11.71 3.85
C ILE A 34 5.76 -11.03 2.49
N VAL A 35 6.74 -11.49 1.76
CA VAL A 35 6.95 -11.11 0.36
C VAL A 35 6.11 -12.03 -0.50
N VAL A 36 5.25 -11.46 -1.33
CA VAL A 36 4.41 -12.22 -2.24
C VAL A 36 4.99 -12.11 -3.65
N ASP A 37 5.61 -13.19 -4.10
CA ASP A 37 6.09 -13.33 -5.47
C ASP A 37 4.90 -13.50 -6.42
N ASN A 38 4.59 -12.46 -7.17
CA ASN A 38 3.47 -12.45 -8.12
C ASN A 38 3.94 -12.64 -9.55
N ASN A 39 4.55 -13.79 -9.82
CA ASN A 39 5.14 -14.18 -11.10
C ASN A 39 6.40 -13.37 -11.49
N CYS A 40 7.33 -13.16 -10.56
CA CYS A 40 8.62 -12.58 -10.87
C CYS A 40 9.43 -13.49 -11.82
N SER A 41 10.14 -12.87 -12.75
CA SER A 41 11.07 -13.55 -13.67
C SER A 41 12.54 -13.14 -13.40
N ASP A 42 12.76 -12.23 -12.47
CA ASP A 42 14.07 -11.74 -12.01
C ASP A 42 14.48 -12.36 -10.67
N ASP A 43 15.55 -11.87 -10.05
CA ASP A 43 16.06 -12.38 -8.78
C ASP A 43 15.27 -11.89 -7.52
N THR A 44 14.07 -11.29 -7.67
CA THR A 44 13.28 -10.74 -6.55
C THR A 44 13.07 -11.74 -5.43
N ALA A 45 12.54 -12.93 -5.73
CA ALA A 45 12.24 -13.96 -4.74
C ALA A 45 13.50 -14.49 -4.05
N LYS A 46 14.61 -14.66 -4.81
CA LYS A 46 15.90 -15.06 -4.28
C LYS A 46 16.44 -14.02 -3.29
N ILE A 47 16.40 -12.74 -3.65
CA ILE A 47 16.86 -11.64 -2.79
C ILE A 47 16.03 -11.56 -1.50
N ALA A 48 14.70 -11.75 -1.59
CA ALA A 48 13.85 -11.78 -0.41
C ALA A 48 14.20 -12.96 0.52
N ASN A 49 14.48 -14.14 -0.01
CA ASN A 49 14.92 -15.30 0.76
C ASN A 49 16.29 -15.04 1.45
N GLU A 50 17.23 -14.37 0.79
CA GLU A 50 18.50 -13.97 1.40
C GLU A 50 18.31 -13.03 2.60
N GLU A 51 17.26 -12.20 2.58
CA GLU A 51 16.89 -11.36 3.71
C GLU A 51 16.11 -12.12 4.82
N GLN A 52 15.97 -13.45 4.74
CA GLN A 52 15.34 -14.30 5.76
C GLN A 52 13.92 -13.86 6.15
N VAL A 53 13.10 -13.57 5.16
CA VAL A 53 11.66 -13.27 5.29
C VAL A 53 10.84 -14.39 4.67
N THR A 54 9.54 -14.45 5.00
CA THR A 54 8.63 -15.42 4.38
C THR A 54 8.39 -15.01 2.93
N VAL A 55 8.62 -15.92 1.99
CA VAL A 55 8.27 -15.74 0.58
C VAL A 55 7.17 -16.72 0.20
N ILE A 56 6.08 -16.23 -0.37
CA ILE A 56 4.97 -17.04 -0.89
C ILE A 56 4.73 -16.72 -2.35
N GLU A 57 4.27 -17.70 -3.13
CA GLU A 57 3.97 -17.55 -4.56
C GLU A 57 2.47 -17.32 -4.78
N GLU A 58 2.12 -16.31 -5.60
CA GLU A 58 0.75 -16.10 -6.09
C GLU A 58 0.75 -16.04 -7.63
N LYS A 59 0.17 -17.06 -8.25
CA LYS A 59 0.18 -17.25 -9.72
C LYS A 59 -0.79 -16.36 -10.47
N ARG A 60 -1.87 -15.91 -9.84
CA ARG A 60 -2.80 -14.97 -10.46
C ARG A 60 -2.16 -13.59 -10.55
N LYS A 61 -1.90 -13.10 -11.74
CA LYS A 61 -1.23 -11.82 -11.98
C LYS A 61 -2.09 -10.65 -11.53
N GLY A 62 -1.56 -9.81 -10.62
CA GLY A 62 -2.19 -8.57 -10.16
C GLY A 62 -1.95 -8.28 -8.69
N VAL A 63 -1.77 -7.01 -8.36
CA VAL A 63 -1.42 -6.56 -7.00
C VAL A 63 -2.47 -6.97 -5.96
N VAL A 64 -3.74 -6.98 -6.33
CA VAL A 64 -4.84 -7.37 -5.44
C VAL A 64 -4.77 -8.85 -5.06
N PHE A 65 -4.41 -9.74 -6.01
CA PHE A 65 -4.23 -11.15 -5.72
C PHE A 65 -3.03 -11.38 -4.79
N ALA A 66 -1.94 -10.65 -5.03
CA ALA A 66 -0.78 -10.73 -4.16
C ALA A 66 -1.09 -10.22 -2.74
N ARG A 67 -1.83 -9.10 -2.59
CA ARG A 67 -2.27 -8.62 -1.26
C ARG A 67 -3.21 -9.60 -0.58
N GLN A 68 -4.13 -10.21 -1.31
CA GLN A 68 -5.02 -11.25 -0.77
C GLN A 68 -4.23 -12.45 -0.27
N ALA A 69 -3.30 -12.98 -1.08
CA ALA A 69 -2.47 -14.11 -0.67
C ALA A 69 -1.62 -13.77 0.57
N GLY A 70 -1.04 -12.57 0.62
CA GLY A 70 -0.32 -12.09 1.81
C GLY A 70 -1.19 -12.02 3.04
N TYR A 71 -2.39 -11.45 2.93
CA TYR A 71 -3.38 -11.36 4.01
C TYR A 71 -3.82 -12.76 4.51
N GLU A 72 -4.09 -13.70 3.63
CA GLU A 72 -4.50 -15.07 3.98
C GLU A 72 -3.40 -15.84 4.75
N ASN A 73 -2.14 -15.52 4.51
CA ASN A 73 -0.98 -16.11 5.20
C ASN A 73 -0.54 -15.31 6.44
N ALA A 74 -1.13 -14.13 6.68
CA ALA A 74 -0.76 -13.25 7.78
C ALA A 74 -1.25 -13.74 9.13
N LYS A 75 -0.35 -13.80 10.13
CA LYS A 75 -0.61 -14.18 11.51
C LYS A 75 -0.86 -13.01 12.44
N GLY A 76 -0.52 -11.78 12.01
CA GLY A 76 -0.67 -10.56 12.80
C GLY A 76 -2.09 -10.04 12.82
N ASP A 77 -2.44 -9.33 13.89
CA ASP A 77 -3.72 -8.63 14.04
C ASP A 77 -3.77 -7.31 13.25
N LEU A 78 -2.60 -6.84 12.83
CA LEU A 78 -2.40 -5.63 12.03
C LEU A 78 -1.72 -6.01 10.71
N ILE A 79 -2.32 -5.61 9.61
CA ILE A 79 -1.80 -5.82 8.25
C ILE A 79 -1.21 -4.50 7.75
N ALA A 80 0.10 -4.48 7.55
CA ALA A 80 0.82 -3.34 6.96
C ALA A 80 1.13 -3.64 5.49
N ASN A 81 0.53 -2.88 4.57
CA ASN A 81 0.80 -3.00 3.14
C ASN A 81 1.89 -2.02 2.73
N ILE A 82 2.98 -2.53 2.17
CA ILE A 82 4.11 -1.73 1.68
C ILE A 82 4.44 -2.19 0.26
N ASP A 83 4.56 -1.25 -0.68
CA ASP A 83 4.97 -1.57 -2.04
C ASP A 83 6.46 -1.93 -2.08
N ALA A 84 6.85 -2.88 -2.94
CA ALA A 84 8.21 -3.43 -3.00
C ALA A 84 9.28 -2.40 -3.40
N ASP A 85 8.88 -1.32 -4.09
CA ASP A 85 9.74 -0.20 -4.48
C ASP A 85 9.69 0.97 -3.48
N SER A 86 9.19 0.72 -2.27
CA SER A 86 9.02 1.73 -1.23
C SER A 86 9.84 1.41 0.02
N LYS A 87 10.24 2.47 0.74
CA LYS A 87 10.94 2.39 2.03
C LYS A 87 10.16 3.16 3.08
N ILE A 88 9.84 2.53 4.21
CA ILE A 88 9.21 3.23 5.32
C ILE A 88 10.25 4.12 6.04
N THR A 89 9.81 5.31 6.45
CA THR A 89 10.66 6.26 7.17
C THR A 89 10.82 5.89 8.64
N LYS A 90 11.85 6.45 9.28
CA LYS A 90 12.09 6.23 10.71
C LYS A 90 10.87 6.66 11.54
N GLY A 91 10.40 5.75 12.40
CA GLY A 91 9.25 5.99 13.27
C GLY A 91 7.89 5.62 12.65
N TRP A 92 7.85 5.19 11.40
CA TRP A 92 6.62 4.83 10.67
C TRP A 92 5.71 3.91 11.49
N VAL A 93 6.28 2.86 12.09
CA VAL A 93 5.52 1.88 12.89
C VAL A 93 4.87 2.53 14.10
N TRP A 94 5.58 3.41 14.80
CA TRP A 94 5.05 4.10 15.98
C TRP A 94 3.97 5.12 15.62
N VAL A 95 4.16 5.82 14.50
CA VAL A 95 3.14 6.74 13.94
C VAL A 95 1.86 5.98 13.61
N ALA A 96 1.97 4.82 12.94
CA ALA A 96 0.82 3.98 12.63
C ALA A 96 0.14 3.46 13.90
N LEU A 97 0.91 2.92 14.86
CA LEU A 97 0.38 2.36 16.10
C LEU A 97 -0.34 3.40 16.95
N LYS A 98 0.18 4.61 17.03
CA LYS A 98 -0.46 5.72 17.78
C LYS A 98 -1.89 5.97 17.34
N GLN A 99 -2.19 5.77 16.06
CA GLN A 99 -3.53 5.98 15.51
C GLN A 99 -4.37 4.70 15.58
N ILE A 100 -3.83 3.55 15.12
CA ILE A 100 -4.61 2.33 14.93
C ILE A 100 -5.00 1.63 16.23
N LEU A 101 -4.32 1.94 17.34
CA LEU A 101 -4.67 1.42 18.67
C LEU A 101 -5.92 2.09 19.26
N ASN A 102 -6.42 3.18 18.68
CA ASN A 102 -7.74 3.69 19.05
C ASN A 102 -8.82 2.71 18.56
N ASP A 103 -9.80 2.44 19.40
CA ASP A 103 -10.82 1.40 19.13
C ASP A 103 -11.64 1.67 17.88
N ASP A 104 -11.96 2.94 17.62
CA ASP A 104 -12.75 3.38 16.47
C ASP A 104 -11.96 3.51 15.15
N VAL A 105 -10.62 3.36 15.18
CA VAL A 105 -9.76 3.40 14.00
C VAL A 105 -9.51 1.99 13.48
N ILE A 106 -9.85 1.74 12.23
CA ILE A 106 -9.69 0.43 11.56
C ILE A 106 -8.55 0.41 10.55
N ALA A 107 -8.18 1.57 10.03
CA ALA A 107 -7.04 1.69 9.12
C ALA A 107 -6.36 3.05 9.27
N VAL A 108 -5.06 3.06 9.01
CA VAL A 108 -4.23 4.26 8.94
C VAL A 108 -3.47 4.24 7.63
N THR A 109 -3.42 5.37 6.97
CA THR A 109 -2.69 5.57 5.72
C THR A 109 -1.96 6.90 5.73
N GLY A 110 -0.96 7.06 4.88
CA GLY A 110 -0.19 8.29 4.81
C GLY A 110 0.36 8.58 3.42
N PRO A 111 1.10 9.68 3.26
CA PRO A 111 1.62 10.10 1.98
C PRO A 111 2.75 9.18 1.48
N LEU A 112 2.87 9.09 0.14
CA LEU A 112 4.08 8.66 -0.54
C LEU A 112 4.91 9.89 -0.92
N GLU A 113 6.18 9.88 -0.55
CA GLU A 113 7.19 10.78 -1.11
C GLU A 113 7.99 10.04 -2.17
N TYR A 114 8.56 10.77 -3.13
CA TYR A 114 9.33 10.16 -4.22
C TYR A 114 10.81 10.49 -4.10
N GLU A 115 11.67 9.48 -4.29
CA GLU A 115 13.11 9.65 -4.29
C GLU A 115 13.55 10.69 -5.32
N ASN A 116 14.52 11.53 -4.97
CA ASN A 116 15.10 12.54 -5.86
C ASN A 116 14.08 13.44 -6.58
N SER A 117 12.91 13.64 -5.96
CA SER A 117 11.84 14.43 -6.56
C SER A 117 12.17 15.92 -6.62
N SER A 118 11.78 16.58 -7.72
CA SER A 118 11.89 18.03 -7.87
C SER A 118 11.01 18.78 -6.85
N SER A 119 11.37 20.05 -6.58
CA SER A 119 10.58 20.90 -5.66
C SER A 119 9.13 21.07 -6.14
N SER A 120 8.90 21.11 -7.46
CA SER A 120 7.55 21.17 -8.04
C SER A 120 6.76 19.89 -7.79
N LEU A 121 7.37 18.72 -7.93
CA LEU A 121 6.72 17.45 -7.63
C LEU A 121 6.38 17.34 -6.14
N LYS A 122 7.29 17.75 -5.25
CA LYS A 122 7.03 17.80 -3.80
C LYS A 122 5.85 18.71 -3.45
N LEU A 123 5.74 19.86 -4.08
CA LEU A 123 4.62 20.77 -3.86
C LEU A 123 3.29 20.17 -4.34
N LEU A 124 3.28 19.58 -5.54
CA LEU A 124 2.09 18.96 -6.12
C LEU A 124 1.61 17.75 -5.28
N THR A 125 2.52 16.91 -4.82
CA THR A 125 2.17 15.79 -3.94
C THR A 125 1.62 16.28 -2.60
N LYS A 126 2.17 17.35 -2.01
CA LYS A 126 1.61 17.96 -0.79
C LYS A 126 0.17 18.47 -1.00
N ILE A 127 -0.09 19.16 -2.12
CA ILE A 127 -1.44 19.63 -2.45
C ILE A 127 -2.40 18.44 -2.65
N PHE A 128 -1.94 17.41 -3.37
CA PHE A 128 -2.73 16.19 -3.57
C PHE A 128 -3.11 15.53 -2.24
N TYR A 129 -2.15 15.30 -1.35
CA TYR A 129 -2.42 14.67 -0.05
C TYR A 129 -3.19 15.56 0.91
N TRP A 130 -3.06 16.88 0.82
CA TRP A 130 -3.93 17.80 1.55
C TRP A 130 -5.40 17.64 1.10
N ALA A 131 -5.65 17.59 -0.21
CA ALA A 131 -6.99 17.34 -0.74
C ALA A 131 -7.50 15.93 -0.40
N ALA A 132 -6.64 14.91 -0.44
CA ALA A 132 -6.95 13.55 -0.04
C ALA A 132 -7.35 13.46 1.44
N ASN A 133 -6.64 14.17 2.33
CA ASN A 133 -6.98 14.24 3.75
C ASN A 133 -8.36 14.89 3.98
N ILE A 134 -8.66 15.97 3.26
CA ILE A 134 -10.00 16.59 3.32
C ILE A 134 -11.05 15.61 2.82
N SER A 135 -10.82 14.95 1.68
CA SER A 135 -11.72 13.95 1.15
C SER A 135 -11.96 12.81 2.13
N ASN A 136 -10.90 12.33 2.78
CA ASN A 136 -11.02 11.26 3.77
C ASN A 136 -11.87 11.67 4.98
N LYS A 137 -11.75 12.92 5.42
CA LYS A 137 -12.55 13.44 6.53
C LYS A 137 -14.05 13.47 6.24
N TYR A 138 -14.45 13.72 4.98
CA TYR A 138 -15.87 13.88 4.60
C TYR A 138 -16.45 12.66 3.86
N VAL A 139 -15.63 11.89 3.16
CA VAL A 139 -16.06 10.76 2.33
C VAL A 139 -15.56 9.42 2.90
N GLY A 140 -14.43 9.41 3.60
CA GLY A 140 -13.92 8.24 4.33
C GLY A 140 -13.36 7.10 3.47
N VAL A 141 -13.06 7.35 2.19
CA VAL A 141 -12.67 6.27 1.24
C VAL A 141 -11.24 6.40 0.71
N PHE A 142 -10.40 7.23 1.31
CA PHE A 142 -9.01 7.34 0.86
C PHE A 142 -8.11 6.38 1.64
N LEU A 143 -7.47 5.47 0.93
CA LEU A 143 -6.43 4.57 1.42
C LEU A 143 -5.31 4.53 0.38
N GLN A 144 -4.07 4.60 0.81
CA GLN A 144 -2.90 4.39 -0.04
C GLN A 144 -2.47 2.94 0.06
N GLY A 145 -2.69 2.17 -1.00
CA GLY A 145 -2.50 0.72 -0.99
C GLY A 145 -1.10 0.28 -0.56
N GLY A 146 -0.05 0.98 -1.01
CA GLY A 146 1.35 0.69 -0.68
C GLY A 146 1.90 1.42 0.54
N ASN A 147 1.06 2.13 1.32
CA ASN A 147 1.45 2.83 2.55
C ASN A 147 0.28 2.88 3.52
N SER A 148 -0.06 1.74 4.11
CA SER A 148 -1.20 1.62 5.01
C SER A 148 -1.00 0.55 6.08
N MET A 149 -1.71 0.70 7.20
CA MET A 149 -1.89 -0.32 8.21
C MET A 149 -3.39 -0.50 8.48
N ILE A 150 -3.88 -1.74 8.45
CA ILE A 150 -5.30 -2.08 8.56
C ILE A 150 -5.46 -3.12 9.68
N LYS A 151 -6.47 -3.00 10.53
CA LYS A 151 -6.84 -4.06 11.47
C LYS A 151 -7.26 -5.30 10.68
N LYS A 152 -6.66 -6.45 10.95
CA LYS A 152 -7.00 -7.72 10.27
C LYS A 152 -8.49 -8.03 10.39
N SER A 153 -9.08 -7.78 11.56
CA SER A 153 -10.52 -7.94 11.79
C SER A 153 -11.41 -7.14 10.84
N ALA A 154 -10.96 -5.97 10.36
CA ALA A 154 -11.72 -5.20 9.37
C ALA A 154 -11.67 -5.86 7.97
N LEU A 155 -10.54 -6.46 7.60
CA LEU A 155 -10.45 -7.26 6.38
C LEU A 155 -11.23 -8.56 6.51
N ASP A 156 -11.17 -9.24 7.66
CA ASP A 156 -11.94 -10.48 7.94
C ASP A 156 -13.45 -10.23 7.78
N ALA A 157 -13.95 -9.11 8.28
CA ALA A 157 -15.38 -8.75 8.21
C ALA A 157 -15.90 -8.56 6.77
N VAL A 158 -15.00 -8.28 5.82
CA VAL A 158 -15.34 -8.10 4.40
C VAL A 158 -14.77 -9.19 3.49
N ASN A 159 -14.26 -10.29 4.05
CA ASN A 159 -13.61 -11.39 3.32
C ASN A 159 -12.41 -10.94 2.47
N GLY A 160 -11.55 -10.07 3.03
CA GLY A 160 -10.32 -9.60 2.40
C GLY A 160 -10.51 -8.57 1.30
N TYR A 161 -9.61 -8.58 0.32
CA TYR A 161 -9.58 -7.65 -0.82
C TYR A 161 -10.59 -8.02 -1.91
N ASP A 162 -11.07 -7.03 -2.68
CA ASP A 162 -11.99 -7.29 -3.81
C ASP A 162 -11.22 -7.71 -5.06
N LEU A 163 -11.26 -9.00 -5.35
CA LEU A 163 -10.54 -9.60 -6.48
C LEU A 163 -11.07 -9.22 -7.87
N ASN A 164 -12.19 -8.49 -7.95
CA ASN A 164 -12.75 -8.02 -9.22
C ASN A 164 -12.09 -6.72 -9.73
N ILE A 165 -11.27 -6.05 -8.89
CA ILE A 165 -10.52 -4.85 -9.27
C ILE A 165 -9.05 -5.20 -9.36
N ALA A 166 -8.54 -5.37 -10.58
CA ALA A 166 -7.19 -5.90 -10.81
C ALA A 166 -6.07 -4.95 -10.40
N PHE A 167 -6.22 -3.62 -10.54
CA PHE A 167 -5.15 -2.67 -10.28
C PHE A 167 -5.64 -1.29 -9.80
N TYR A 168 -6.07 -0.39 -10.71
CA TYR A 168 -6.44 0.97 -10.33
C TYR A 168 -7.71 1.01 -9.49
N GLY A 169 -7.62 1.58 -8.28
CA GLY A 169 -8.73 1.76 -7.37
C GLY A 169 -9.00 0.57 -6.43
N GLU A 170 -8.10 -0.43 -6.38
CA GLU A 170 -8.21 -1.55 -5.44
C GLU A 170 -8.11 -1.07 -3.98
N ASP A 171 -7.27 -0.08 -3.73
CA ASP A 171 -7.11 0.60 -2.44
C ASP A 171 -8.36 1.41 -2.05
N THR A 172 -8.92 2.17 -2.99
CA THR A 172 -10.19 2.89 -2.80
C THR A 172 -11.34 1.92 -2.54
N MET A 173 -11.39 0.78 -3.25
CA MET A 173 -12.41 -0.24 -3.02
C MET A 173 -12.24 -0.88 -1.63
N THR A 174 -11.03 -1.18 -1.22
CA THR A 174 -10.74 -1.69 0.11
C THR A 174 -11.25 -0.71 1.17
N ALA A 175 -10.91 0.58 1.04
CA ALA A 175 -11.40 1.62 1.94
C ALA A 175 -12.93 1.68 1.96
N LYS A 176 -13.59 1.66 0.79
CA LYS A 176 -15.04 1.69 0.66
C LYS A 176 -15.73 0.50 1.33
N ARG A 177 -15.11 -0.68 1.27
CA ARG A 177 -15.67 -1.89 1.88
C ARG A 177 -15.56 -1.88 3.40
N ILE A 178 -14.46 -1.34 3.95
CA ILE A 178 -14.24 -1.36 5.40
C ILE A 178 -14.75 -0.12 6.14
N GLN A 179 -14.96 1.03 5.49
CA GLN A 179 -15.28 2.32 6.13
C GLN A 179 -16.50 2.31 7.07
N HIS A 180 -17.45 1.39 6.87
CA HIS A 180 -18.61 1.25 7.74
C HIS A 180 -18.31 0.57 9.08
N LEU A 181 -17.12 -0.02 9.23
CA LEU A 181 -16.65 -0.71 10.43
C LEU A 181 -15.91 0.22 11.41
N GLY A 182 -15.47 1.39 10.95
CA GLY A 182 -14.74 2.36 11.77
C GLY A 182 -14.03 3.42 10.92
N LYS A 183 -13.19 4.22 11.56
CA LYS A 183 -12.50 5.33 10.90
C LYS A 183 -11.26 4.87 10.12
N ILE A 184 -11.07 5.44 8.94
CA ILE A 184 -9.81 5.39 8.18
C ILE A 184 -9.12 6.73 8.40
N VAL A 185 -7.94 6.72 9.03
CA VAL A 185 -7.19 7.94 9.37
C VAL A 185 -6.11 8.19 8.34
N PHE A 186 -6.08 9.39 7.76
CA PHE A 186 -4.93 9.86 7.01
C PHE A 186 -3.96 10.56 7.96
N GLU A 187 -2.76 9.99 8.14
CA GLU A 187 -1.73 10.49 9.02
C GLU A 187 -0.57 11.08 8.19
N PRO A 188 -0.39 12.41 8.19
CA PRO A 188 0.64 13.07 7.36
C PRO A 188 2.08 12.66 7.67
N ASP A 189 2.34 12.20 8.89
CA ASP A 189 3.67 11.76 9.32
C ASP A 189 3.93 10.27 9.03
N LEU A 190 2.94 9.53 8.52
CA LEU A 190 3.08 8.14 8.08
C LEU A 190 3.69 8.08 6.68
N ILE A 191 4.95 8.52 6.55
CA ILE A 191 5.60 8.71 5.26
C ILE A 191 6.29 7.42 4.79
N SER A 192 6.05 7.04 3.53
CA SER A 192 6.85 6.06 2.80
C SER A 192 7.50 6.71 1.58
N ILE A 193 8.76 6.37 1.29
CA ILE A 193 9.52 6.91 0.16
C ILE A 193 9.51 5.87 -0.96
N SER A 194 8.93 6.21 -2.10
CA SER A 194 8.75 5.32 -3.24
C SER A 194 9.59 5.73 -4.45
N SER A 195 9.82 4.79 -5.34
CA SER A 195 10.49 5.03 -6.62
C SER A 195 9.63 5.94 -7.51
N PRO A 196 10.20 6.98 -8.15
CA PRO A 196 9.47 7.85 -9.07
C PRO A 196 9.28 7.21 -10.46
N ARG A 197 9.65 5.94 -10.65
CA ARG A 197 9.68 5.24 -11.95
C ARG A 197 8.40 5.44 -12.75
N ARG A 198 7.24 5.18 -12.15
CA ARG A 198 5.94 5.33 -12.83
C ARG A 198 5.67 6.76 -13.29
N ILE A 199 6.00 7.74 -12.46
CA ILE A 199 5.85 9.16 -12.80
C ILE A 199 6.79 9.54 -13.94
N ASN A 200 8.03 9.06 -13.92
CA ASN A 200 9.02 9.34 -14.94
C ASN A 200 8.63 8.75 -16.30
N GLU A 201 8.03 7.58 -16.35
CA GLU A 201 7.66 6.89 -17.59
C GLU A 201 6.30 7.30 -18.15
N GLN A 202 5.29 7.43 -17.30
CA GLN A 202 3.93 7.79 -17.75
C GLN A 202 3.69 9.30 -17.83
N GLY A 203 4.52 10.08 -17.15
CA GLY A 203 4.31 11.50 -16.91
C GLY A 203 3.37 11.80 -15.74
N LEU A 204 3.70 12.83 -14.98
CA LEU A 204 2.98 13.18 -13.75
C LEU A 204 1.50 13.48 -13.99
N VAL A 205 1.17 14.28 -14.99
CA VAL A 205 -0.23 14.70 -15.28
C VAL A 205 -1.11 13.48 -15.60
N LYS A 206 -0.60 12.58 -16.44
CA LYS A 206 -1.33 11.37 -16.81
C LYS A 206 -1.52 10.44 -15.60
N THR A 207 -0.50 10.30 -14.77
CA THR A 207 -0.57 9.48 -13.56
C THR A 207 -1.62 10.03 -12.59
N ILE A 208 -1.59 11.33 -12.26
CA ILE A 208 -2.57 11.97 -11.39
C ILE A 208 -3.98 11.81 -11.95
N TRP A 209 -4.16 12.02 -13.26
CA TRP A 209 -5.47 11.88 -13.92
C TRP A 209 -6.03 10.47 -13.81
N LEU A 210 -5.21 9.44 -14.08
CA LEU A 210 -5.62 8.04 -13.97
C LEU A 210 -6.04 7.67 -12.54
N TYR A 211 -5.29 8.11 -11.54
CA TYR A 211 -5.67 7.87 -10.13
C TYR A 211 -6.96 8.59 -9.77
N LEU A 212 -7.11 9.86 -10.17
CA LEU A 212 -8.29 10.66 -9.86
C LEU A 212 -9.58 10.08 -10.48
N ILE A 213 -9.56 9.72 -11.77
CA ILE A 213 -10.77 9.17 -12.42
C ILE A 213 -11.15 7.81 -11.85
N ASN A 214 -10.18 6.96 -11.51
CA ASN A 214 -10.47 5.67 -10.89
C ASN A 214 -10.95 5.84 -9.44
N TYR A 215 -10.33 6.75 -8.67
CA TYR A 215 -10.81 7.11 -7.34
C TYR A 215 -12.29 7.55 -7.37
N LEU A 216 -12.64 8.49 -8.24
CA LEU A 216 -14.02 8.95 -8.37
C LEU A 216 -14.96 7.84 -8.84
N SER A 217 -14.52 7.03 -9.82
CA SER A 217 -15.36 5.93 -10.32
C SER A 217 -15.62 4.86 -9.26
N VAL A 218 -14.60 4.43 -8.53
CA VAL A 218 -14.76 3.45 -7.46
C VAL A 218 -15.61 4.02 -6.32
N THR A 219 -15.35 5.27 -5.93
CA THR A 219 -16.12 5.93 -4.86
C THR A 219 -17.61 5.98 -5.18
N PHE A 220 -17.99 6.44 -6.39
CA PHE A 220 -19.38 6.69 -6.74
C PHE A 220 -20.07 5.53 -7.47
N LYS A 221 -19.34 4.79 -8.32
CA LYS A 221 -19.89 3.71 -9.15
C LYS A 221 -19.52 2.30 -8.69
N GLY A 222 -18.57 2.15 -7.74
CA GLY A 222 -18.13 0.86 -7.23
C GLY A 222 -17.34 0.01 -8.23
N LYS A 223 -16.75 0.62 -9.27
CA LYS A 223 -15.94 -0.09 -10.27
C LYS A 223 -14.85 0.81 -10.84
N SER A 224 -13.71 0.23 -11.20
CA SER A 224 -12.64 0.91 -11.91
C SER A 224 -13.08 1.26 -13.35
N LEU A 225 -12.58 2.38 -13.87
CA LEU A 225 -12.78 2.78 -15.27
C LEU A 225 -11.70 2.23 -16.20
N THR A 226 -10.51 1.96 -15.67
CA THR A 226 -9.37 1.50 -16.47
C THR A 226 -8.92 0.14 -15.98
N ASN A 227 -8.96 -0.85 -16.88
CA ASN A 227 -8.51 -2.22 -16.60
C ASN A 227 -7.10 -2.49 -17.13
N ASP A 228 -6.55 -1.60 -17.96
CA ASP A 228 -5.25 -1.79 -18.59
C ASP A 228 -4.11 -1.26 -17.72
N TYR A 229 -3.47 -2.17 -17.04
CA TYR A 229 -2.19 -1.88 -16.39
C TYR A 229 -1.05 -2.03 -17.39
N LYS A 230 -0.31 -0.94 -17.66
CA LYS A 230 0.99 -1.04 -18.33
C LYS A 230 2.05 -1.36 -17.30
N ASP A 231 2.76 -2.44 -17.52
CA ASP A 231 3.93 -2.80 -16.76
C ASP A 231 5.06 -1.80 -17.05
N HIS A 232 5.65 -1.24 -16.00
CA HIS A 232 6.72 -0.24 -16.02
C HIS A 232 8.00 -0.76 -15.36
N ARG A 233 8.26 -2.07 -15.50
CA ARG A 233 9.35 -2.76 -14.80
C ARG A 233 10.33 -3.41 -15.76
#